data_8ca6318f6200669bc2d64c30e31f7099
#
_entry.id   8ca6318f6200669bc2d64c30e31f7099
#
_cell.length_a   1.000
_cell.length_b   1.000
_cell.length_c   1.000
_cell.angle_alpha   90.00
_cell.angle_beta   90.00
_cell.angle_gamma   90.00
#
_symmetry.space_group_name_H-M   'P 1'
#
loop_
_entity.id
_entity.type
_entity.pdbx_description
1 polymer ?
#
loop_
_entity_poly.entity_id
_entity_poly.type
_entity_poly.pdbx_seq_one_letter_code
_entity_poly.pdbx_strand_id
1 'polypeptide(L)'
;VASFVDRVVLHVSGGTGGHGCVSVHSEKFKPLGGPDGGKGGDGGSVTFRVSDQTTTLLDFHHAPHRRGGNGQPGMGDWRDGKDGESLILDVPDGTVIKDRDGNVLADLVGIGTEYVAAAGGQGGLGNNALSSLKRKAPGFALLGIAGEEQDIVLELKSIADIALVGFPSAGKSSLIAAMSAARPKIADYPFTTLIPNLGVVQAGDTRFTMADVPGLIEGASEGKGLGHNFLRHVERCAAIVHVLDCAALETDRDPINDLAIIERELERYDVDMSFAGSDGDVVPLNARPRLIALNKVDSPDGRDMAEFVRGDLEQRGYRVFEVSAASHEGLKALGFAMAEIVTAARKAITEAPAKATPVILRPRAINESVFTIVREERNLAPLFRIRGEKVERWVEQTDFQNEEAIGYLADRLAKAGVEKELFRIGATPGDTVVIGGENGMIFDWEPTMMGGAEHLAAPRGTDLRLLDLGDRPTRSQKRQEQQDRRDAKAAVRAEMEAERKAGIWTETHDRAATKAQFIEADRAAAGDDDDSATAN
;
A
#
# COMPACT_ATOMS: atom_id res chain seq x y z
N VAL A 1 -18.68 11.99 15.89
CA VAL A 1 -18.37 11.01 16.95
C VAL A 1 -17.20 10.21 16.44
N ALA A 2 -16.00 10.42 17.01
CA ALA A 2 -14.81 9.67 16.60
C ALA A 2 -14.98 8.19 17.01
N SER A 3 -14.90 7.28 16.03
CA SER A 3 -14.92 5.84 16.24
C SER A 3 -13.47 5.36 16.19
N PHE A 4 -13.05 4.46 17.08
CA PHE A 4 -11.76 3.81 16.99
C PHE A 4 -11.79 2.79 15.84
N VAL A 5 -10.81 2.82 14.96
CA VAL A 5 -10.70 1.92 13.81
C VAL A 5 -9.32 1.27 13.86
N ASP A 6 -9.29 -0.04 13.93
CA ASP A 6 -8.11 -0.90 14.06
C ASP A 6 -7.76 -1.66 12.78
N ARG A 7 -8.70 -1.77 11.86
CA ARG A 7 -8.53 -2.42 10.56
C ARG A 7 -9.21 -1.63 9.46
N VAL A 8 -8.49 -1.34 8.38
CA VAL A 8 -9.01 -0.62 7.22
C VAL A 8 -8.47 -1.23 5.94
N VAL A 9 -9.33 -1.35 4.95
CA VAL A 9 -8.92 -1.68 3.58
C VAL A 9 -8.72 -0.39 2.80
N LEU A 10 -7.57 -0.25 2.16
CA LEU A 10 -7.21 0.91 1.36
C LEU A 10 -6.90 0.51 -0.07
N HIS A 11 -7.33 1.37 -0.99
CA HIS A 11 -6.96 1.34 -2.39
C HIS A 11 -5.89 2.41 -2.61
N VAL A 12 -4.64 1.97 -2.76
CA VAL A 12 -3.51 2.88 -2.95
C VAL A 12 -3.03 2.85 -4.39
N SER A 13 -2.79 4.02 -4.97
CA SER A 13 -2.25 4.14 -6.31
C SER A 13 -1.18 5.24 -6.37
N GLY A 14 -0.04 4.91 -6.95
CA GLY A 14 0.96 5.90 -7.33
C GLY A 14 0.44 6.80 -8.44
N GLY A 15 0.95 8.01 -8.53
CA GLY A 15 0.67 8.91 -9.63
C GLY A 15 1.24 8.38 -10.95
N THR A 16 0.62 8.69 -12.07
CA THR A 16 1.16 8.36 -13.40
C THR A 16 2.31 9.29 -13.75
N GLY A 17 3.35 8.78 -14.42
CA GLY A 17 4.40 9.60 -14.99
C GLY A 17 3.89 10.47 -16.14
N GLY A 18 4.42 11.65 -16.30
CA GLY A 18 4.14 12.54 -17.42
C GLY A 18 4.77 12.01 -18.73
N HIS A 19 4.15 12.27 -19.86
CA HIS A 19 4.72 11.91 -21.16
C HIS A 19 5.90 12.82 -21.52
N GLY A 20 6.89 12.29 -22.24
CA GLY A 20 7.96 13.10 -22.84
C GLY A 20 7.41 13.97 -23.96
N CYS A 21 8.11 15.06 -24.23
CA CYS A 21 7.73 16.02 -25.30
C CYS A 21 8.50 15.74 -26.59
N VAL A 22 7.80 15.91 -27.71
CA VAL A 22 8.42 15.96 -29.05
C VAL A 22 8.42 17.40 -29.52
N SER A 23 9.57 18.04 -29.50
CA SER A 23 9.72 19.43 -29.95
C SER A 23 11.05 19.64 -30.66
N VAL A 24 11.10 20.60 -31.53
CA VAL A 24 12.31 21.01 -32.28
C VAL A 24 12.53 22.48 -32.03
N HIS A 25 13.69 22.83 -31.54
CA HIS A 25 14.07 24.21 -31.28
C HIS A 25 14.09 25.02 -32.56
N SER A 26 13.39 26.14 -32.56
CA SER A 26 13.29 27.04 -33.72
C SER A 26 13.58 28.47 -33.29
N GLU A 27 14.62 29.04 -33.84
CA GLU A 27 14.99 30.44 -33.68
C GLU A 27 14.92 31.20 -35.03
N LYS A 28 14.84 32.51 -34.94
CA LYS A 28 14.95 33.38 -36.10
C LYS A 28 16.27 33.08 -36.80
N PHE A 29 16.21 32.63 -38.06
CA PHE A 29 17.34 32.18 -38.90
C PHE A 29 17.92 30.77 -38.58
N LYS A 30 17.36 30.00 -37.62
CA LYS A 30 17.68 28.60 -37.37
C LYS A 30 16.40 27.79 -37.19
N PRO A 31 15.63 27.49 -38.25
CA PRO A 31 14.36 26.79 -38.12
C PRO A 31 14.49 25.33 -37.67
N LEU A 32 15.69 24.74 -37.73
CA LEU A 32 16.00 23.37 -37.32
C LEU A 32 17.15 23.39 -36.32
N GLY A 33 16.90 23.88 -35.10
CA GLY A 33 17.88 23.99 -34.01
C GLY A 33 18.20 22.67 -33.28
N GLY A 34 17.53 21.59 -33.66
CA GLY A 34 17.66 20.27 -33.01
C GLY A 34 16.50 19.94 -32.08
N PRO A 35 16.44 18.70 -31.54
CA PRO A 35 15.41 18.28 -30.62
C PRO A 35 15.59 18.98 -29.27
N ASP A 36 14.53 19.53 -28.73
CA ASP A 36 14.49 20.27 -27.48
C ASP A 36 13.35 19.85 -26.53
N GLY A 37 12.67 18.75 -26.84
CA GLY A 37 11.62 18.21 -26.00
C GLY A 37 12.16 17.67 -24.67
N GLY A 38 11.61 18.18 -23.55
CA GLY A 38 11.96 17.79 -22.19
C GLY A 38 11.34 16.45 -21.78
N LYS A 39 11.85 15.89 -20.67
CA LYS A 39 11.33 14.68 -20.00
C LYS A 39 9.98 15.01 -19.34
N GLY A 40 9.06 14.04 -19.26
CA GLY A 40 7.90 14.11 -18.37
C GLY A 40 8.34 13.96 -16.90
N GLY A 41 7.64 14.59 -15.98
CA GLY A 41 7.85 14.45 -14.53
C GLY A 41 7.48 13.05 -14.06
N ASP A 42 8.10 12.58 -13.00
CA ASP A 42 7.77 11.30 -12.38
C ASP A 42 6.47 11.44 -11.56
N GLY A 43 5.67 10.39 -11.42
CA GLY A 43 4.48 10.38 -10.58
C GLY A 43 4.85 10.34 -9.09
N GLY A 44 3.99 10.88 -8.23
CA GLY A 44 4.17 10.84 -6.79
C GLY A 44 3.87 9.45 -6.21
N SER A 45 4.62 9.03 -5.21
CA SER A 45 4.42 7.77 -4.49
C SER A 45 3.46 7.94 -3.32
N VAL A 46 2.85 6.84 -2.85
CA VAL A 46 2.10 6.79 -1.59
C VAL A 46 2.95 6.06 -0.55
N THR A 47 3.29 6.77 0.53
CA THR A 47 4.18 6.27 1.58
C THR A 47 3.47 6.35 2.93
N PHE A 48 3.49 5.26 3.70
CA PHE A 48 3.09 5.27 5.10
C PHE A 48 4.29 5.58 5.98
N ARG A 49 4.08 6.40 7.00
CA ARG A 49 5.11 6.78 7.98
C ARG A 49 4.55 6.69 9.38
N VAL A 50 5.29 6.07 10.28
CA VAL A 50 4.91 5.98 11.70
C VAL A 50 5.04 7.36 12.35
N SER A 51 3.96 7.79 13.01
CA SER A 51 3.89 9.06 13.74
C SER A 51 3.34 8.84 15.16
N ASP A 52 3.92 9.52 16.12
CA ASP A 52 3.47 9.55 17.53
C ASP A 52 2.16 10.34 17.72
N GLN A 53 1.78 11.16 16.75
CA GLN A 53 0.56 11.96 16.79
C GLN A 53 -0.69 11.19 16.35
N THR A 54 -0.50 10.06 15.69
CA THR A 54 -1.60 9.23 15.16
C THR A 54 -1.81 8.03 16.07
N THR A 55 -3.04 7.83 16.56
CA THR A 55 -3.38 6.71 17.48
C THR A 55 -4.45 5.78 16.92
N THR A 56 -5.08 6.12 15.79
CA THR A 56 -6.17 5.33 15.18
C THR A 56 -6.07 5.36 13.67
N LEU A 57 -6.70 4.40 13.02
CA LEU A 57 -6.80 4.35 11.54
C LEU A 57 -8.09 5.01 11.02
N LEU A 58 -8.75 5.84 11.84
CA LEU A 58 -10.06 6.42 11.52
C LEU A 58 -10.05 7.28 10.25
N ASP A 59 -9.00 8.07 10.04
CA ASP A 59 -8.88 8.95 8.87
C ASP A 59 -8.81 8.16 7.56
N PHE A 60 -8.31 6.94 7.62
CA PHE A 60 -8.27 6.03 6.49
C PHE A 60 -9.64 5.38 6.21
N HIS A 61 -10.45 5.17 7.24
CA HIS A 61 -11.80 4.64 7.07
C HIS A 61 -12.69 5.62 6.29
N HIS A 62 -12.55 6.92 6.52
CA HIS A 62 -13.34 7.94 5.84
C HIS A 62 -12.88 8.20 4.40
N ALA A 63 -11.61 7.95 4.08
CA ALA A 63 -11.05 8.15 2.77
C ALA A 63 -10.18 6.94 2.36
N PRO A 64 -10.80 5.85 1.89
CA PRO A 64 -10.08 4.61 1.57
C PRO A 64 -9.25 4.66 0.29
N HIS A 65 -9.52 5.62 -0.58
CA HIS A 65 -8.75 5.80 -1.82
C HIS A 65 -7.65 6.83 -1.60
N ARG A 66 -6.40 6.40 -1.81
CA ARG A 66 -5.21 7.25 -1.65
C ARG A 66 -4.38 7.21 -2.92
N ARG A 67 -4.15 8.37 -3.51
CA ARG A 67 -3.45 8.49 -4.77
C ARG A 67 -2.34 9.52 -4.71
N GLY A 68 -1.16 9.18 -5.24
CA GLY A 68 -0.07 10.12 -5.50
C GLY A 68 -0.40 11.08 -6.63
N GLY A 69 0.21 12.26 -6.65
CA GLY A 69 0.05 13.23 -7.72
C GLY A 69 0.61 12.73 -9.04
N ASN A 70 -0.02 13.08 -10.16
CA ASN A 70 0.51 12.74 -11.48
C ASN A 70 1.67 13.66 -11.87
N GLY A 71 2.68 13.12 -12.55
CA GLY A 71 3.73 13.88 -13.19
C GLY A 71 3.18 14.69 -14.38
N GLN A 72 3.72 15.88 -14.61
CA GLN A 72 3.35 16.72 -15.73
C GLN A 72 4.10 16.29 -17.00
N PRO A 73 3.51 16.46 -18.19
CA PRO A 73 4.22 16.21 -19.43
C PRO A 73 5.41 17.18 -19.62
N GLY A 74 6.44 16.73 -20.30
CA GLY A 74 7.53 17.57 -20.74
C GLY A 74 7.07 18.64 -21.71
N MET A 75 7.86 19.68 -21.86
CA MET A 75 7.59 20.80 -22.77
C MET A 75 8.78 21.03 -23.73
N GLY A 76 8.61 21.88 -24.72
CA GLY A 76 9.71 22.36 -25.55
C GLY A 76 10.68 23.25 -24.77
N ASP A 77 11.73 23.73 -25.44
CA ASP A 77 12.80 24.54 -24.84
C ASP A 77 13.51 23.84 -23.67
N TRP A 78 13.75 22.53 -23.76
CA TRP A 78 14.41 21.68 -22.75
C TRP A 78 13.73 21.70 -21.38
N ARG A 79 12.45 22.05 -21.30
CA ARG A 79 11.72 22.13 -20.04
C ARG A 79 11.14 20.76 -19.69
N ASP A 80 11.62 20.20 -18.59
CA ASP A 80 11.07 18.98 -18.02
C ASP A 80 9.71 19.24 -17.34
N GLY A 81 8.86 18.23 -17.33
CA GLY A 81 7.61 18.24 -16.59
C GLY A 81 7.88 18.21 -15.09
N LYS A 82 7.01 18.88 -14.31
CA LYS A 82 7.08 18.84 -12.85
C LYS A 82 6.69 17.45 -12.34
N ASP A 83 7.43 16.92 -11.37
CA ASP A 83 7.08 15.67 -10.69
C ASP A 83 5.77 15.81 -9.92
N GLY A 84 5.04 14.70 -9.83
CA GLY A 84 3.83 14.58 -9.03
C GLY A 84 4.16 14.63 -7.54
N GLU A 85 3.27 15.20 -6.76
CA GLU A 85 3.42 15.28 -5.31
C GLU A 85 3.24 13.90 -4.67
N SER A 86 4.23 13.47 -3.89
CA SER A 86 4.15 12.23 -3.12
C SER A 86 3.25 12.43 -1.90
N LEU A 87 2.40 11.44 -1.62
CA LEU A 87 1.48 11.45 -0.50
C LEU A 87 2.08 10.67 0.66
N ILE A 88 2.41 11.38 1.76
CA ILE A 88 2.85 10.77 3.01
C ILE A 88 1.65 10.65 3.94
N LEU A 89 1.40 9.44 4.44
CA LEU A 89 0.29 9.09 5.28
C LEU A 89 0.81 8.64 6.65
N ASP A 90 0.51 9.43 7.68
CA ASP A 90 0.93 9.12 9.04
C ASP A 90 0.05 8.01 9.62
N VAL A 91 0.69 6.96 10.16
CA VAL A 91 0.05 5.80 10.79
C VAL A 91 0.55 5.63 12.23
N PRO A 92 -0.25 4.98 13.11
CA PRO A 92 0.18 4.65 14.45
C PRO A 92 1.35 3.66 14.46
N ASP A 93 2.15 3.70 15.54
CA ASP A 93 3.17 2.68 15.78
C ASP A 93 2.55 1.28 15.93
N GLY A 94 3.23 0.26 15.38
CA GLY A 94 2.73 -1.12 15.35
C GLY A 94 1.65 -1.38 14.30
N THR A 95 1.55 -0.53 13.26
CA THR A 95 0.68 -0.79 12.11
C THR A 95 1.29 -1.85 11.22
N VAL A 96 0.52 -2.92 10.93
CA VAL A 96 0.88 -3.97 9.97
C VAL A 96 0.17 -3.71 8.66
N ILE A 97 0.92 -3.76 7.57
CA ILE A 97 0.40 -3.67 6.22
C ILE A 97 0.35 -5.08 5.63
N LYS A 98 -0.83 -5.48 5.18
CA LYS A 98 -1.08 -6.78 4.55
C LYS A 98 -1.64 -6.59 3.15
N ASP A 99 -1.47 -7.60 2.29
CA ASP A 99 -2.22 -7.69 1.04
C ASP A 99 -3.65 -8.21 1.28
N ARG A 100 -4.46 -8.33 0.22
CA ARG A 100 -5.82 -8.91 0.31
C ARG A 100 -5.83 -10.39 0.73
N ASP A 101 -4.75 -11.11 0.45
CA ASP A 101 -4.61 -12.53 0.76
C ASP A 101 -4.17 -12.76 2.21
N GLY A 102 -3.88 -11.68 2.96
CA GLY A 102 -3.46 -11.70 4.36
C GLY A 102 -1.95 -11.84 4.57
N ASN A 103 -1.13 -11.84 3.49
CA ASN A 103 0.32 -11.85 3.64
C ASN A 103 0.82 -10.51 4.17
N VAL A 104 1.76 -10.55 5.09
CA VAL A 104 2.37 -9.34 5.65
C VAL A 104 3.36 -8.75 4.65
N LEU A 105 3.08 -7.52 4.20
CA LEU A 105 3.95 -6.74 3.32
C LEU A 105 4.97 -5.95 4.12
N ALA A 106 4.54 -5.33 5.22
CA ALA A 106 5.41 -4.57 6.12
C ALA A 106 4.85 -4.56 7.54
N ASP A 107 5.75 -4.44 8.50
CA ASP A 107 5.46 -4.26 9.92
C ASP A 107 6.12 -2.94 10.35
N LEU A 108 5.29 -1.93 10.62
CA LEU A 108 5.75 -0.58 10.88
C LEU A 108 5.90 -0.37 12.39
N VAL A 109 7.12 -0.55 12.88
CA VAL A 109 7.51 -0.38 14.28
C VAL A 109 8.58 0.69 14.39
N GLY A 110 8.39 1.61 15.33
CA GLY A 110 9.30 2.73 15.60
C GLY A 110 8.94 4.00 14.82
N ILE A 111 8.97 5.13 15.53
CA ILE A 111 8.62 6.46 14.98
C ILE A 111 9.54 6.80 13.80
N GLY A 112 8.95 7.28 12.71
CA GLY A 112 9.67 7.64 11.50
C GLY A 112 9.96 6.48 10.54
N THR A 113 9.57 5.24 10.86
CA THR A 113 9.64 4.11 9.92
C THR A 113 8.71 4.37 8.75
N GLU A 114 9.21 4.17 7.53
CA GLU A 114 8.46 4.44 6.31
C GLU A 114 8.34 3.17 5.45
N TYR A 115 7.22 3.06 4.75
CA TYR A 115 6.96 2.03 3.76
C TYR A 115 6.28 2.64 2.53
N VAL A 116 6.86 2.43 1.35
CA VAL A 116 6.27 2.85 0.08
C VAL A 116 5.23 1.80 -0.33
N ALA A 117 3.97 2.17 -0.21
CA ALA A 117 2.85 1.28 -0.52
C ALA A 117 2.51 1.24 -2.01
N ALA A 118 2.70 2.33 -2.72
CA ALA A 118 2.55 2.37 -4.17
C ALA A 118 3.57 3.35 -4.75
N ALA A 119 4.45 2.85 -5.59
CA ALA A 119 5.44 3.69 -6.26
C ALA A 119 4.79 4.50 -7.39
N GLY A 120 5.25 5.74 -7.55
CA GLY A 120 4.85 6.58 -8.68
C GLY A 120 5.43 6.06 -9.99
N GLY A 121 4.69 6.26 -11.08
CA GLY A 121 5.12 5.89 -12.42
C GLY A 121 6.25 6.79 -12.92
N GLN A 122 7.16 6.23 -13.68
CA GLN A 122 8.30 6.96 -14.24
C GLN A 122 7.86 7.85 -15.42
N GLY A 123 8.36 9.08 -15.47
CA GLY A 123 8.13 9.99 -16.60
C GLY A 123 8.83 9.52 -17.88
N GLY A 124 8.19 9.77 -19.02
CA GLY A 124 8.71 9.45 -20.35
C GLY A 124 9.85 10.38 -20.77
N LEU A 125 10.82 9.86 -21.49
CA LEU A 125 11.91 10.68 -22.04
C LEU A 125 11.43 11.51 -23.22
N GLY A 126 11.81 12.79 -23.27
CA GLY A 126 11.60 13.64 -24.44
C GLY A 126 12.54 13.30 -25.58
N ASN A 127 12.25 13.82 -26.77
CA ASN A 127 13.02 13.53 -27.96
C ASN A 127 14.47 14.03 -27.92
N ASN A 128 14.77 15.03 -27.08
CA ASN A 128 16.14 15.48 -26.85
C ASN A 128 17.00 14.36 -26.23
N ALA A 129 16.49 13.70 -25.19
CA ALA A 129 17.19 12.59 -24.49
C ALA A 129 17.33 11.33 -25.38
N LEU A 130 16.45 11.17 -26.38
CA LEU A 130 16.47 10.06 -27.33
C LEU A 130 17.34 10.32 -28.56
N SER A 131 17.90 11.52 -28.68
CA SER A 131 18.78 11.88 -29.80
C SER A 131 20.07 11.06 -29.78
N SER A 132 20.56 10.72 -30.97
CA SER A 132 21.80 9.96 -31.14
C SER A 132 22.45 10.32 -32.47
N LEU A 133 23.70 9.87 -32.67
CA LEU A 133 24.41 10.07 -33.94
C LEU A 133 23.65 9.50 -35.16
N LYS A 134 22.88 8.42 -34.94
CA LYS A 134 22.03 7.82 -35.99
C LYS A 134 20.67 8.52 -36.14
N ARG A 135 20.11 9.00 -35.03
CA ARG A 135 18.81 9.70 -34.95
C ARG A 135 19.04 11.09 -34.36
N LYS A 136 19.35 12.06 -35.17
CA LYS A 136 19.70 13.42 -34.71
C LYS A 136 18.49 14.18 -34.15
N ALA A 137 17.30 13.97 -34.71
CA ALA A 137 16.06 14.60 -34.26
C ALA A 137 14.92 13.56 -34.32
N PRO A 138 14.76 12.75 -33.26
CA PRO A 138 13.68 11.77 -33.20
C PRO A 138 12.31 12.46 -33.26
N GLY A 139 11.39 11.93 -34.09
CA GLY A 139 10.01 12.40 -34.23
C GLY A 139 9.08 11.78 -33.16
N PHE A 140 9.61 11.22 -32.06
CA PHE A 140 8.87 10.58 -31.00
C PHE A 140 9.47 10.86 -29.63
N ALA A 141 8.68 10.67 -28.59
CA ALA A 141 9.08 10.66 -27.18
C ALA A 141 8.51 9.41 -26.52
N LEU A 142 9.01 9.08 -25.33
CA LEU A 142 8.47 7.97 -24.56
C LEU A 142 7.26 8.44 -23.75
N LEU A 143 6.29 7.53 -23.59
CA LEU A 143 5.16 7.74 -22.72
C LEU A 143 5.58 7.62 -21.25
N GLY A 144 4.88 8.30 -20.36
CA GLY A 144 4.99 8.06 -18.91
C GLY A 144 4.27 6.76 -18.55
N ILE A 145 4.76 6.10 -17.53
CA ILE A 145 4.24 4.83 -17.01
C ILE A 145 3.19 5.10 -15.96
N ALA A 146 2.18 4.23 -15.87
CA ALA A 146 1.24 4.23 -14.75
C ALA A 146 1.97 3.97 -13.43
N GLY A 147 1.52 4.58 -12.33
CA GLY A 147 1.97 4.22 -11.00
C GLY A 147 1.47 2.83 -10.59
N GLU A 148 2.09 2.27 -9.57
CA GLU A 148 1.64 1.01 -8.98
C GLU A 148 0.26 1.17 -8.37
N GLU A 149 -0.60 0.16 -8.52
CA GLU A 149 -1.92 0.10 -7.89
C GLU A 149 -2.02 -1.18 -7.09
N GLN A 150 -2.38 -1.06 -5.82
CA GLN A 150 -2.63 -2.22 -4.98
C GLN A 150 -3.68 -1.94 -3.90
N ASP A 151 -4.31 -3.02 -3.49
CA ASP A 151 -5.23 -3.03 -2.37
C ASP A 151 -4.52 -3.60 -1.16
N ILE A 152 -4.51 -2.82 -0.09
CA ILE A 152 -3.83 -3.18 1.16
C ILE A 152 -4.79 -3.13 2.33
N VAL A 153 -4.45 -3.88 3.37
CA VAL A 153 -5.14 -3.87 4.65
C VAL A 153 -4.20 -3.34 5.71
N LEU A 154 -4.56 -2.24 6.33
CA LEU A 154 -3.88 -1.75 7.53
C LEU A 154 -4.51 -2.39 8.76
N GLU A 155 -3.70 -2.89 9.66
CA GLU A 155 -4.13 -3.52 10.90
C GLU A 155 -3.20 -3.11 12.05
N LEU A 156 -3.79 -2.68 13.17
CA LEU A 156 -3.02 -2.32 14.36
C LEU A 156 -2.72 -3.55 15.20
N LYS A 157 -1.45 -3.81 15.49
CA LYS A 157 -1.01 -4.87 16.41
C LYS A 157 -1.13 -4.47 17.87
N SER A 158 -0.98 -3.18 18.18
CA SER A 158 -1.08 -2.66 19.54
C SER A 158 -2.53 -2.36 19.86
N ILE A 159 -3.06 -2.98 20.92
CA ILE A 159 -4.45 -2.78 21.33
C ILE A 159 -4.59 -1.48 22.13
N ALA A 160 -3.64 -1.18 23.02
CA ALA A 160 -3.70 0.02 23.85
C ALA A 160 -2.33 0.41 24.44
N ASP A 161 -2.20 1.69 24.78
CA ASP A 161 -1.06 2.21 25.56
C ASP A 161 -1.19 1.83 27.03
N ILE A 162 -2.43 1.79 27.57
CA ILE A 162 -2.73 1.50 28.99
C ILE A 162 -3.71 0.32 29.05
N ALA A 163 -3.39 -0.67 29.88
CA ALA A 163 -4.27 -1.79 30.21
C ALA A 163 -4.95 -1.57 31.56
N LEU A 164 -6.29 -1.66 31.59
CA LEU A 164 -7.05 -1.69 32.85
C LEU A 164 -7.25 -3.12 33.30
N VAL A 165 -6.81 -3.44 34.50
CA VAL A 165 -6.87 -4.76 35.11
C VAL A 165 -7.64 -4.69 36.42
N GLY A 166 -8.51 -5.64 36.64
CA GLY A 166 -9.34 -5.66 37.85
C GLY A 166 -10.43 -6.71 37.76
N PHE A 167 -11.04 -7.03 38.86
CA PHE A 167 -12.13 -8.00 38.93
C PHE A 167 -13.37 -7.58 38.14
N PRO A 168 -14.25 -8.53 37.79
CA PRO A 168 -15.56 -8.19 37.25
C PRO A 168 -16.30 -7.21 38.17
N SER A 169 -17.02 -6.27 37.59
CA SER A 169 -17.76 -5.21 38.31
C SER A 169 -16.94 -4.16 39.06
N ALA A 170 -15.60 -4.20 39.00
CA ALA A 170 -14.75 -3.13 39.58
C ALA A 170 -14.92 -1.76 38.85
N GLY A 171 -15.66 -1.73 37.75
CA GLY A 171 -15.97 -0.50 37.02
C GLY A 171 -15.00 -0.15 35.92
N LYS A 172 -14.19 -1.08 35.41
CA LYS A 172 -13.22 -0.86 34.33
C LYS A 172 -13.85 -0.25 33.08
N SER A 173 -14.90 -0.88 32.55
CA SER A 173 -15.61 -0.40 31.36
C SER A 173 -16.29 0.95 31.58
N SER A 174 -16.80 1.20 32.81
CA SER A 174 -17.35 2.50 33.20
C SER A 174 -16.26 3.58 33.26
N LEU A 175 -15.08 3.22 33.74
CA LEU A 175 -13.93 4.14 33.81
C LEU A 175 -13.46 4.52 32.41
N ILE A 176 -13.39 3.57 31.48
CA ILE A 176 -13.09 3.85 30.07
C ILE A 176 -14.15 4.79 29.48
N ALA A 177 -15.44 4.52 29.72
CA ALA A 177 -16.52 5.35 29.20
C ALA A 177 -16.47 6.80 29.76
N ALA A 178 -16.11 6.95 31.04
CA ALA A 178 -16.01 8.26 31.70
C ALA A 178 -14.79 9.09 31.26
N MET A 179 -13.68 8.42 30.91
CA MET A 179 -12.42 9.09 30.54
C MET A 179 -12.26 9.25 29.03
N SER A 180 -12.98 8.45 28.23
CA SER A 180 -12.81 8.47 26.78
C SER A 180 -13.41 9.74 26.15
N ALA A 181 -12.62 10.43 25.30
CA ALA A 181 -13.07 11.57 24.51
C ALA A 181 -14.09 11.17 23.41
N ALA A 182 -14.19 9.87 23.09
CA ALA A 182 -15.12 9.29 22.14
C ALA A 182 -15.90 8.16 22.82
N ARG A 183 -17.07 7.77 22.27
CA ARG A 183 -17.78 6.58 22.76
C ARG A 183 -16.86 5.36 22.65
N PRO A 184 -16.67 4.61 23.76
CA PRO A 184 -15.87 3.40 23.71
C PRO A 184 -16.40 2.45 22.65
N LYS A 185 -15.51 1.84 21.89
CA LYS A 185 -15.86 0.83 20.89
C LYS A 185 -15.67 -0.54 21.51
N ILE A 186 -16.68 -1.36 21.34
CA ILE A 186 -16.58 -2.80 21.50
C ILE A 186 -15.83 -3.31 20.26
N ALA A 187 -14.59 -3.75 20.40
CA ALA A 187 -13.77 -4.21 19.28
C ALA A 187 -13.79 -5.74 19.22
N ASP A 188 -14.23 -6.27 18.09
CA ASP A 188 -14.29 -7.71 17.83
C ASP A 188 -12.95 -8.18 17.23
N TYR A 189 -12.08 -8.70 18.07
CA TYR A 189 -10.79 -9.24 17.64
C TYR A 189 -10.90 -10.75 17.39
N PRO A 190 -10.43 -11.26 16.27
CA PRO A 190 -10.56 -12.68 15.91
C PRO A 190 -9.79 -13.63 16.85
N PHE A 191 -8.94 -13.08 17.73
CA PHE A 191 -8.16 -13.83 18.72
C PHE A 191 -8.65 -13.64 20.16
N THR A 192 -9.74 -12.85 20.37
CA THR A 192 -10.35 -12.68 21.69
C THR A 192 -11.74 -13.30 21.72
N THR A 193 -11.98 -14.15 22.68
CA THR A 193 -13.33 -14.71 22.92
C THR A 193 -14.18 -13.80 23.81
N LEU A 194 -13.55 -12.82 24.48
CA LEU A 194 -14.21 -11.70 25.16
C LEU A 194 -13.79 -10.40 24.48
N ILE A 195 -14.75 -9.60 24.10
CA ILE A 195 -14.58 -8.38 23.34
C ILE A 195 -14.13 -7.26 24.28
N PRO A 196 -12.90 -6.70 24.14
CA PRO A 196 -12.43 -5.62 25.00
C PRO A 196 -13.12 -4.29 24.66
N ASN A 197 -13.33 -3.47 25.70
CA ASN A 197 -13.73 -2.08 25.50
C ASN A 197 -12.48 -1.23 25.31
N LEU A 198 -12.42 -0.47 24.22
CA LEU A 198 -11.34 0.46 23.92
C LEU A 198 -11.81 1.90 24.05
N GLY A 199 -11.00 2.75 24.66
CA GLY A 199 -11.24 4.18 24.77
C GLY A 199 -10.00 4.99 24.39
N VAL A 200 -10.22 6.15 23.77
CA VAL A 200 -9.17 7.12 23.50
C VAL A 200 -9.27 8.23 24.53
N VAL A 201 -8.22 8.43 25.30
CA VAL A 201 -8.13 9.45 26.33
C VAL A 201 -7.24 10.58 25.88
N GLN A 202 -7.66 11.80 26.20
CA GLN A 202 -6.84 12.99 26.02
C GLN A 202 -6.59 13.66 27.37
N ALA A 203 -5.32 13.74 27.77
CA ALA A 203 -4.88 14.42 28.98
C ALA A 203 -3.84 15.50 28.62
N GLY A 204 -4.26 16.75 28.65
CA GLY A 204 -3.47 17.85 28.10
C GLY A 204 -3.24 17.68 26.59
N ASP A 205 -1.98 17.74 26.18
CA ASP A 205 -1.56 17.56 24.78
C ASP A 205 -1.31 16.10 24.41
N THR A 206 -1.32 15.19 25.39
CA THR A 206 -1.07 13.76 25.14
C THR A 206 -2.36 13.00 24.88
N ARG A 207 -2.41 12.30 23.77
CA ARG A 207 -3.48 11.38 23.40
C ARG A 207 -2.96 9.94 23.48
N PHE A 208 -3.72 9.07 24.15
CA PHE A 208 -3.38 7.64 24.29
C PHE A 208 -4.62 6.77 24.33
N THR A 209 -4.43 5.47 24.14
CA THR A 209 -5.50 4.47 24.13
C THR A 209 -5.51 3.65 25.42
N MET A 210 -6.72 3.35 25.92
CA MET A 210 -6.94 2.45 27.06
C MET A 210 -7.75 1.25 26.64
N ALA A 211 -7.41 0.07 27.16
CA ALA A 211 -8.17 -1.17 26.96
C ALA A 211 -8.61 -1.77 28.31
N ASP A 212 -9.85 -2.26 28.34
CA ASP A 212 -10.33 -3.16 29.39
C ASP A 212 -9.75 -4.56 29.19
N VAL A 213 -9.10 -5.13 30.20
CA VAL A 213 -8.64 -6.51 30.21
C VAL A 213 -9.76 -7.40 30.75
N PRO A 214 -10.61 -7.99 29.88
CA PRO A 214 -11.63 -8.91 30.36
C PRO A 214 -11.02 -10.25 30.76
N GLY A 215 -11.53 -10.89 31.81
CA GLY A 215 -11.28 -12.31 32.10
C GLY A 215 -10.04 -12.66 32.92
N LEU A 216 -9.42 -11.71 33.61
CA LEU A 216 -8.56 -12.05 34.74
C LEU A 216 -9.44 -12.54 35.90
N ILE A 217 -9.70 -13.84 35.92
CA ILE A 217 -10.42 -14.56 36.98
C ILE A 217 -9.45 -15.61 37.49
N GLU A 218 -9.57 -15.93 38.76
CA GLU A 218 -8.81 -16.97 39.44
C GLU A 218 -8.73 -18.27 38.61
N GLY A 219 -7.51 -18.71 38.23
CA GLY A 219 -7.27 -19.89 37.40
C GLY A 219 -7.15 -19.61 35.87
N ALA A 220 -7.08 -18.35 35.45
CA ALA A 220 -6.90 -18.01 34.03
C ALA A 220 -5.55 -18.51 33.46
N SER A 221 -4.50 -18.55 34.28
CA SER A 221 -3.17 -19.08 33.92
C SER A 221 -3.13 -20.61 33.79
N GLU A 222 -4.11 -21.35 34.37
CA GLU A 222 -4.18 -22.82 34.31
C GLU A 222 -4.92 -23.34 33.05
N GLY A 223 -5.17 -22.50 32.06
CA GLY A 223 -5.83 -22.87 30.78
C GLY A 223 -7.35 -22.98 30.88
N LYS A 224 -7.96 -22.67 32.03
CA LYS A 224 -9.41 -22.61 32.21
C LYS A 224 -10.03 -21.26 31.89
N GLY A 225 -9.18 -20.28 31.54
CA GLY A 225 -9.59 -18.92 31.19
C GLY A 225 -8.94 -18.43 29.91
N LEU A 226 -9.55 -17.44 29.30
CA LEU A 226 -9.23 -16.83 28.01
C LEU A 226 -7.97 -15.94 28.01
N GLY A 227 -7.14 -16.06 29.08
CA GLY A 227 -6.10 -15.09 29.47
C GLY A 227 -4.89 -14.98 28.54
N HIS A 228 -4.33 -16.12 28.07
CA HIS A 228 -3.01 -16.11 27.42
C HIS A 228 -2.94 -15.27 26.14
N ASN A 229 -3.94 -15.35 25.28
CA ASN A 229 -3.91 -14.58 24.02
C ASN A 229 -4.09 -13.08 24.26
N PHE A 230 -4.84 -12.71 25.31
CA PHE A 230 -5.06 -11.31 25.62
C PHE A 230 -3.88 -10.70 26.40
N LEU A 231 -3.23 -11.45 27.30
CA LEU A 231 -2.07 -11.00 28.05
C LEU A 231 -0.88 -10.64 27.11
N ARG A 232 -0.76 -11.30 25.96
CA ARG A 232 0.20 -10.91 24.90
C ARG A 232 0.03 -9.46 24.43
N HIS A 233 -1.19 -8.94 24.46
CA HIS A 233 -1.45 -7.56 24.07
C HIS A 233 -1.17 -6.59 25.22
N VAL A 234 -1.38 -7.03 26.46
CA VAL A 234 -1.01 -6.27 27.66
C VAL A 234 0.51 -6.10 27.78
N GLU A 235 1.30 -7.07 27.31
CA GLU A 235 2.76 -6.99 27.22
C GLU A 235 3.28 -5.80 26.42
N ARG A 236 2.47 -5.23 25.56
CA ARG A 236 2.85 -4.07 24.73
C ARG A 236 2.36 -2.74 25.29
N CYS A 237 1.54 -2.76 26.34
CA CYS A 237 1.07 -1.54 26.98
C CYS A 237 2.21 -0.84 27.74
N ALA A 238 2.21 0.49 27.77
CA ALA A 238 3.20 1.27 28.51
C ALA A 238 3.03 1.15 30.02
N ALA A 239 1.79 0.97 30.53
CA ALA A 239 1.50 0.76 31.93
C ALA A 239 0.23 -0.07 32.15
N ILE A 240 0.12 -0.58 33.36
CA ILE A 240 -1.05 -1.29 33.87
C ILE A 240 -1.71 -0.44 34.98
N VAL A 241 -3.04 -0.31 34.90
CA VAL A 241 -3.84 0.32 35.96
C VAL A 241 -4.72 -0.72 36.62
N HIS A 242 -4.45 -0.99 37.90
CA HIS A 242 -5.29 -1.85 38.72
C HIS A 242 -6.52 -1.07 39.19
N VAL A 243 -7.70 -1.51 38.76
CA VAL A 243 -8.98 -0.91 39.18
C VAL A 243 -9.56 -1.76 40.31
N LEU A 244 -9.59 -1.20 41.51
CA LEU A 244 -10.07 -1.86 42.71
C LEU A 244 -11.43 -1.30 43.11
N ASP A 245 -12.35 -2.17 43.50
CA ASP A 245 -13.69 -1.83 43.95
C ASP A 245 -13.69 -1.56 45.44
N CYS A 246 -13.90 -0.32 45.86
CA CYS A 246 -13.98 0.05 47.27
C CYS A 246 -15.38 -0.08 47.85
N ALA A 247 -16.43 -0.26 47.04
CA ALA A 247 -17.82 -0.38 47.48
C ALA A 247 -18.34 -1.83 47.55
N ALA A 248 -17.45 -2.83 47.44
CA ALA A 248 -17.83 -4.26 47.37
C ALA A 248 -18.06 -4.92 48.73
N LEU A 249 -18.54 -4.19 49.72
CA LEU A 249 -18.73 -4.67 51.09
C LEU A 249 -19.71 -5.85 51.23
N GLU A 250 -20.64 -6.01 50.27
CA GLU A 250 -21.62 -7.10 50.30
C GLU A 250 -21.03 -8.48 49.89
N THR A 251 -19.81 -8.51 49.30
CA THR A 251 -19.24 -9.73 48.71
C THR A 251 -18.06 -10.30 49.47
N ASP A 252 -17.77 -9.83 50.70
CA ASP A 252 -16.60 -10.26 51.54
C ASP A 252 -15.25 -10.05 50.79
N ARG A 253 -15.19 -9.09 49.88
CA ARG A 253 -14.00 -8.75 49.08
C ARG A 253 -13.26 -7.57 49.68
N ASP A 254 -11.94 -7.76 49.80
CA ASP A 254 -11.00 -6.75 50.25
C ASP A 254 -10.16 -6.28 49.06
N PRO A 255 -10.08 -4.96 48.76
CA PRO A 255 -9.27 -4.42 47.69
C PRO A 255 -7.80 -4.85 47.69
N ILE A 256 -7.23 -5.06 48.89
CA ILE A 256 -5.83 -5.50 49.06
C ILE A 256 -5.67 -6.97 48.64
N ASN A 257 -6.65 -7.80 48.98
CA ASN A 257 -6.65 -9.21 48.59
C ASN A 257 -6.90 -9.36 47.08
N ASP A 258 -7.83 -8.57 46.52
CA ASP A 258 -8.09 -8.52 45.09
C ASP A 258 -6.81 -8.16 44.32
N LEU A 259 -6.06 -7.14 44.75
CA LEU A 259 -4.78 -6.77 44.15
C LEU A 259 -3.77 -7.93 44.21
N ALA A 260 -3.64 -8.60 45.38
CA ALA A 260 -2.69 -9.71 45.56
C ALA A 260 -3.01 -10.91 44.65
N ILE A 261 -4.31 -11.19 44.41
CA ILE A 261 -4.74 -12.24 43.48
C ILE A 261 -4.35 -11.87 42.05
N ILE A 262 -4.65 -10.64 41.63
CA ILE A 262 -4.34 -10.15 40.25
C ILE A 262 -2.83 -10.16 40.01
N GLU A 263 -2.03 -9.70 40.97
CA GLU A 263 -0.57 -9.68 40.85
C GLU A 263 0.01 -11.08 40.72
N ARG A 264 -0.49 -12.02 41.53
CA ARG A 264 -0.08 -13.43 41.46
C ARG A 264 -0.41 -14.05 40.12
N GLU A 265 -1.53 -13.65 39.51
CA GLU A 265 -1.95 -14.11 38.19
C GLU A 265 -1.05 -13.54 37.09
N LEU A 266 -0.68 -12.27 37.20
CA LEU A 266 0.26 -11.62 36.28
C LEU A 266 1.68 -12.21 36.40
N GLU A 267 2.12 -12.58 37.61
CA GLU A 267 3.41 -13.23 37.86
C GLU A 267 3.49 -14.66 37.28
N ARG A 268 2.37 -15.38 37.29
CA ARG A 268 2.28 -16.74 36.73
C ARG A 268 2.24 -16.77 35.20
N TYR A 269 2.04 -15.63 34.59
CA TYR A 269 2.05 -15.52 33.15
C TYR A 269 3.47 -15.73 32.63
N ASP A 270 3.73 -16.90 32.03
CA ASP A 270 4.97 -17.17 31.32
C ASP A 270 4.99 -16.44 29.98
N VAL A 271 5.95 -15.54 29.84
CA VAL A 271 6.21 -14.88 28.54
C VAL A 271 6.59 -15.95 27.52
N ASP A 272 5.73 -16.22 26.58
CA ASP A 272 6.01 -17.16 25.51
C ASP A 272 7.14 -16.60 24.61
N MET A 273 8.37 -17.02 24.93
CA MET A 273 9.60 -16.60 24.25
C MET A 273 9.59 -16.93 22.76
N SER A 274 8.69 -17.80 22.31
CA SER A 274 8.54 -18.14 20.88
C SER A 274 7.97 -16.98 20.05
N PHE A 275 7.38 -15.96 20.71
CA PHE A 275 6.84 -14.75 20.08
C PHE A 275 7.75 -13.51 20.21
N ALA A 276 8.84 -13.63 20.94
CA ALA A 276 9.95 -12.68 20.88
C ALA A 276 10.69 -12.87 19.54
N GLY A 277 9.96 -12.67 18.43
CA GLY A 277 10.59 -12.48 17.14
C GLY A 277 11.49 -11.28 17.22
N SER A 278 12.74 -11.41 16.86
CA SER A 278 13.85 -10.47 16.59
C SER A 278 13.89 -9.08 17.28
N ASP A 279 12.83 -8.62 17.94
CA ASP A 279 12.75 -7.36 18.69
C ASP A 279 12.98 -7.64 20.18
N GLY A 280 14.23 -7.88 20.52
CA GLY A 280 14.66 -8.34 21.82
C GLY A 280 14.62 -7.32 22.94
N ASP A 281 13.51 -6.72 23.33
CA ASP A 281 13.33 -6.01 24.60
C ASP A 281 11.84 -5.92 24.96
N VAL A 282 11.16 -7.06 25.06
CA VAL A 282 9.84 -7.08 25.72
C VAL A 282 10.06 -6.97 27.22
N VAL A 283 9.72 -5.81 27.80
CA VAL A 283 9.75 -5.63 29.26
C VAL A 283 8.71 -6.57 29.88
N PRO A 284 9.10 -7.46 30.82
CA PRO A 284 8.17 -8.35 31.50
C PRO A 284 6.99 -7.60 32.10
N LEU A 285 5.81 -8.23 32.17
CA LEU A 285 4.60 -7.59 32.72
C LEU A 285 4.81 -7.13 34.17
N ASN A 286 5.57 -7.88 34.95
CA ASN A 286 5.88 -7.57 36.35
C ASN A 286 6.80 -6.34 36.51
N ALA A 287 7.58 -5.96 35.47
CA ALA A 287 8.49 -4.81 35.50
C ALA A 287 7.86 -3.52 34.95
N ARG A 288 6.61 -3.57 34.45
CA ARG A 288 5.93 -2.40 33.92
C ARG A 288 5.44 -1.45 35.01
N PRO A 289 5.39 -0.14 34.75
CA PRO A 289 4.79 0.83 35.65
C PRO A 289 3.34 0.46 35.98
N ARG A 290 3.01 0.52 37.26
CA ARG A 290 1.68 0.18 37.78
C ARG A 290 1.08 1.36 38.52
N LEU A 291 -0.20 1.61 38.25
CA LEU A 291 -1.01 2.60 38.96
C LEU A 291 -2.19 1.88 39.61
N ILE A 292 -2.67 2.41 40.73
CA ILE A 292 -3.86 1.89 41.40
C ILE A 292 -4.96 2.96 41.36
N ALA A 293 -6.12 2.55 40.85
CA ALA A 293 -7.34 3.33 40.87
C ALA A 293 -8.33 2.71 41.87
N LEU A 294 -8.51 3.32 43.03
CA LEU A 294 -9.53 2.99 44.01
C LEU A 294 -10.85 3.57 43.51
N ASN A 295 -11.69 2.72 42.94
CA ASN A 295 -12.93 3.16 42.27
C ASN A 295 -14.14 3.07 43.20
N LYS A 296 -15.19 3.79 42.82
CA LYS A 296 -16.49 3.92 43.51
C LYS A 296 -16.41 4.70 44.82
N VAL A 297 -15.53 5.69 44.91
CA VAL A 297 -15.44 6.60 46.05
C VAL A 297 -16.62 7.60 46.17
N ASP A 298 -17.58 7.53 45.26
CA ASP A 298 -18.84 8.27 45.32
C ASP A 298 -19.76 7.77 46.42
N SER A 299 -19.64 6.51 46.86
CA SER A 299 -20.33 6.02 48.04
C SER A 299 -19.56 6.34 49.32
N PRO A 300 -20.24 6.64 50.44
CA PRO A 300 -19.58 6.87 51.73
C PRO A 300 -18.70 5.69 52.13
N ASP A 301 -19.23 4.48 52.10
CA ASP A 301 -18.52 3.25 52.47
C ASP A 301 -17.28 3.02 51.56
N GLY A 302 -17.40 3.32 50.24
CA GLY A 302 -16.28 3.23 49.31
C GLY A 302 -15.18 4.24 49.59
N ARG A 303 -15.54 5.43 50.08
CA ARG A 303 -14.58 6.46 50.46
C ARG A 303 -13.82 6.08 51.73
N ASP A 304 -14.53 5.60 52.75
CA ASP A 304 -13.92 5.14 54.02
C ASP A 304 -12.96 3.96 53.76
N MET A 305 -13.36 3.02 52.90
CA MET A 305 -12.51 1.88 52.51
C MET A 305 -11.27 2.38 51.73
N ALA A 306 -11.44 3.32 50.80
CA ALA A 306 -10.32 3.85 50.02
C ALA A 306 -9.30 4.56 50.90
N GLU A 307 -9.75 5.36 51.89
CA GLU A 307 -8.88 6.01 52.88
C GLU A 307 -8.14 4.99 53.73
N PHE A 308 -8.82 3.90 54.14
CA PHE A 308 -8.24 2.82 54.94
C PHE A 308 -7.12 2.09 54.20
N VAL A 309 -7.32 1.70 52.93
CA VAL A 309 -6.35 0.88 52.17
C VAL A 309 -5.24 1.69 51.50
N ARG A 310 -5.45 2.98 51.32
CA ARG A 310 -4.51 3.87 50.60
C ARG A 310 -3.11 3.85 51.25
N GLY A 311 -3.04 3.97 52.57
CA GLY A 311 -1.77 4.01 53.30
C GLY A 311 -0.92 2.76 53.06
N ASP A 312 -1.53 1.60 53.10
CA ASP A 312 -0.84 0.32 52.87
C ASP A 312 -0.34 0.17 51.42
N LEU A 313 -1.12 0.64 50.45
CA LEU A 313 -0.76 0.59 49.04
C LEU A 313 0.37 1.56 48.69
N GLU A 314 0.36 2.77 49.27
CA GLU A 314 1.44 3.75 49.11
C GLU A 314 2.76 3.25 49.78
N GLN A 315 2.67 2.58 50.95
CA GLN A 315 3.83 1.95 51.56
C GLN A 315 4.45 0.81 50.73
N ARG A 316 3.64 0.11 49.92
CA ARG A 316 4.12 -0.87 48.96
C ARG A 316 4.73 -0.24 47.70
N GLY A 317 4.73 1.11 47.59
CA GLY A 317 5.35 1.86 46.51
C GLY A 317 4.44 2.15 45.30
N TYR A 318 3.14 1.91 45.41
CA TYR A 318 2.20 2.23 44.34
C TYR A 318 1.78 3.70 44.37
N ARG A 319 1.55 4.26 43.17
CA ARG A 319 0.86 5.54 43.02
C ARG A 319 -0.65 5.27 43.05
N VAL A 320 -1.34 5.78 44.05
CA VAL A 320 -2.75 5.49 44.33
C VAL A 320 -3.61 6.71 43.97
N PHE A 321 -4.71 6.46 43.29
CA PHE A 321 -5.69 7.49 42.87
C PHE A 321 -7.08 7.06 43.33
N GLU A 322 -7.73 7.92 44.09
CA GLU A 322 -9.13 7.78 44.46
C GLU A 322 -9.98 8.31 43.33
N VAL A 323 -10.85 7.47 42.74
CA VAL A 323 -11.63 7.82 41.56
C VAL A 323 -13.07 7.34 41.66
N SER A 324 -13.94 8.06 40.98
CA SER A 324 -15.30 7.60 40.71
C SER A 324 -15.61 7.73 39.23
N ALA A 325 -15.90 6.63 38.58
CA ALA A 325 -16.38 6.64 37.19
C ALA A 325 -17.76 7.28 37.05
N ALA A 326 -18.57 7.28 38.13
CA ALA A 326 -19.93 7.82 38.13
C ALA A 326 -19.95 9.34 38.35
N SER A 327 -19.19 9.85 39.34
CA SER A 327 -19.13 11.28 39.67
C SER A 327 -18.02 12.04 38.91
N HIS A 328 -17.18 11.34 38.18
CA HIS A 328 -15.98 11.88 37.50
C HIS A 328 -14.90 12.45 38.47
N GLU A 329 -14.98 12.12 39.77
CA GLU A 329 -14.01 12.54 40.77
C GLU A 329 -12.67 11.83 40.52
N GLY A 330 -11.53 12.54 40.65
CA GLY A 330 -10.18 12.00 40.55
C GLY A 330 -9.71 11.62 39.12
N LEU A 331 -10.59 11.55 38.12
CA LEU A 331 -10.28 11.07 36.77
C LEU A 331 -9.21 11.89 36.06
N LYS A 332 -9.20 13.23 36.28
CA LYS A 332 -8.19 14.11 35.67
C LYS A 332 -6.79 13.81 36.19
N ALA A 333 -6.64 13.61 37.52
CA ALA A 333 -5.35 13.30 38.13
C ALA A 333 -4.81 11.94 37.62
N LEU A 334 -5.67 10.92 37.57
CA LEU A 334 -5.34 9.61 37.00
C LEU A 334 -4.95 9.75 35.50
N GLY A 335 -5.69 10.55 34.72
CA GLY A 335 -5.41 10.78 33.30
C GLY A 335 -4.04 11.39 33.05
N PHE A 336 -3.65 12.41 33.85
CA PHE A 336 -2.33 13.01 33.74
C PHE A 336 -1.21 12.06 34.16
N ALA A 337 -1.41 11.24 35.20
CA ALA A 337 -0.42 10.25 35.63
C ALA A 337 -0.19 9.17 34.54
N MET A 338 -1.25 8.73 33.88
CA MET A 338 -1.15 7.82 32.73
C MET A 338 -0.43 8.47 31.55
N ALA A 339 -0.77 9.71 31.20
CA ALA A 339 -0.12 10.46 30.13
C ALA A 339 1.38 10.66 30.36
N GLU A 340 1.78 10.91 31.61
CA GLU A 340 3.18 11.02 32.02
C GLU A 340 3.95 9.72 31.68
N ILE A 341 3.40 8.57 32.06
CA ILE A 341 4.03 7.25 31.81
C ILE A 341 4.09 6.96 30.30
N VAL A 342 3.00 7.19 29.57
CA VAL A 342 2.95 6.98 28.12
C VAL A 342 3.97 7.87 27.40
N THR A 343 4.07 9.13 27.79
CA THR A 343 5.04 10.07 27.22
C THR A 343 6.48 9.61 27.51
N ALA A 344 6.76 9.18 28.74
CA ALA A 344 8.07 8.65 29.09
C ALA A 344 8.42 7.38 28.32
N ALA A 345 7.45 6.46 28.15
CA ALA A 345 7.63 5.24 27.37
C ALA A 345 7.91 5.54 25.89
N ARG A 346 7.13 6.45 25.27
CA ARG A 346 7.33 6.86 23.89
C ARG A 346 8.70 7.53 23.69
N LYS A 347 9.11 8.37 24.63
CA LYS A 347 10.43 9.00 24.62
C LYS A 347 11.56 7.99 24.73
N ALA A 348 11.43 6.98 25.59
CA ALA A 348 12.41 5.91 25.73
C ALA A 348 12.55 5.08 24.43
N ILE A 349 11.45 4.83 23.71
CA ILE A 349 11.46 4.16 22.40
C ILE A 349 12.19 5.03 21.38
N THR A 350 11.95 6.36 21.37
CA THR A 350 12.58 7.29 20.42
C THR A 350 14.08 7.46 20.68
N GLU A 351 14.50 7.44 21.96
CA GLU A 351 15.91 7.59 22.37
C GLU A 351 16.69 6.27 22.30
N ALA A 352 16.02 5.13 22.20
CA ALA A 352 16.66 3.85 21.97
C ALA A 352 17.41 3.91 20.63
N PRO A 353 18.71 3.51 20.57
CA PRO A 353 19.44 3.49 19.31
C PRO A 353 18.63 2.62 18.34
N ALA A 354 18.25 3.21 17.20
CA ALA A 354 17.52 2.50 16.15
C ALA A 354 18.30 1.21 15.86
N LYS A 355 17.81 0.07 16.35
CA LYS A 355 18.30 -1.23 15.92
C LYS A 355 18.03 -1.23 14.44
N ALA A 356 19.12 -1.21 13.64
CA ALA A 356 19.00 -1.31 12.20
C ALA A 356 18.11 -2.53 11.93
N THR A 357 16.87 -2.27 11.51
CA THR A 357 16.01 -3.34 11.00
C THR A 357 16.86 -4.11 10.02
N PRO A 358 17.02 -5.43 10.15
CA PRO A 358 17.77 -6.19 9.19
C PRO A 358 17.10 -5.92 7.84
N VAL A 359 17.76 -5.06 7.04
CA VAL A 359 17.38 -4.87 5.65
C VAL A 359 17.56 -6.26 5.05
N ILE A 360 16.47 -6.99 4.88
CA ILE A 360 16.48 -8.24 4.14
C ILE A 360 16.79 -7.84 2.70
N LEU A 361 18.07 -7.63 2.44
CA LEU A 361 18.57 -7.56 1.09
C LEU A 361 18.28 -8.93 0.50
N ARG A 362 17.19 -9.04 -0.22
CA ARG A 362 17.02 -10.12 -1.18
C ARG A 362 17.94 -9.78 -2.34
N PRO A 363 19.17 -10.34 -2.42
CA PRO A 363 20.03 -10.07 -3.55
C PRO A 363 19.28 -10.59 -4.77
N ARG A 364 18.84 -9.69 -5.66
CA ARG A 364 18.45 -10.11 -7.00
C ARG A 364 19.69 -10.75 -7.61
N ALA A 365 19.55 -11.96 -8.12
CA ALA A 365 20.66 -12.65 -8.76
C ALA A 365 21.24 -11.73 -9.85
N ILE A 366 22.53 -11.43 -9.76
CA ILE A 366 23.26 -10.52 -10.69
C ILE A 366 23.14 -11.04 -12.15
N ASN A 367 22.76 -12.29 -12.32
CA ASN A 367 22.56 -12.99 -13.60
C ASN A 367 21.09 -13.25 -13.95
N GLU A 368 20.11 -12.58 -13.34
CA GLU A 368 18.77 -12.63 -13.87
C GLU A 368 18.79 -12.06 -15.29
N SER A 369 18.51 -12.94 -16.27
CA SER A 369 18.29 -12.53 -17.65
C SER A 369 17.29 -11.37 -17.64
N VAL A 370 17.59 -10.29 -18.36
CA VAL A 370 16.75 -9.09 -18.48
C VAL A 370 15.31 -9.46 -18.84
N PHE A 371 15.11 -10.68 -19.33
CA PHE A 371 13.82 -11.27 -19.73
C PHE A 371 13.88 -12.79 -19.66
N THR A 372 12.73 -13.42 -19.57
CA THR A 372 12.52 -14.87 -19.75
C THR A 372 11.52 -15.07 -20.88
N ILE A 373 11.72 -16.11 -21.71
CA ILE A 373 10.80 -16.46 -22.78
C ILE A 373 10.25 -17.85 -22.48
N VAL A 374 8.92 -17.97 -22.46
CA VAL A 374 8.20 -19.22 -22.28
C VAL A 374 7.44 -19.51 -23.57
N ARG A 375 7.61 -20.71 -24.10
CA ARG A 375 6.82 -21.20 -25.23
C ARG A 375 5.51 -21.76 -24.69
N GLU A 376 4.41 -21.18 -25.15
CA GLU A 376 3.05 -21.63 -24.87
C GLU A 376 2.41 -22.11 -26.18
N GLU A 377 1.42 -22.98 -26.11
CA GLU A 377 0.62 -23.38 -27.27
C GLU A 377 -0.79 -22.82 -27.12
N ARG A 378 -1.22 -22.05 -28.11
CA ARG A 378 -2.58 -21.54 -28.18
C ARG A 378 -3.19 -21.91 -29.52
N ASN A 379 -4.31 -22.63 -29.50
CA ASN A 379 -5.03 -23.05 -30.72
C ASN A 379 -4.13 -23.78 -31.74
N LEU A 380 -3.24 -24.68 -31.30
CA LEU A 380 -2.27 -25.42 -32.13
C LEU A 380 -1.19 -24.55 -32.80
N ALA A 381 -1.14 -23.25 -32.49
CA ALA A 381 -0.07 -22.35 -32.93
C ALA A 381 0.90 -22.04 -31.77
N PRO A 382 2.21 -21.97 -32.04
CA PRO A 382 3.18 -21.59 -31.04
C PRO A 382 3.01 -20.12 -30.66
N LEU A 383 3.02 -19.84 -29.37
CA LEU A 383 2.99 -18.51 -28.78
C LEU A 383 4.20 -18.35 -27.86
N PHE A 384 4.97 -17.29 -28.04
CA PHE A 384 6.15 -17.00 -27.23
C PHE A 384 5.85 -15.85 -26.28
N ARG A 385 5.80 -16.15 -24.97
CA ARG A 385 5.57 -15.14 -23.95
C ARG A 385 6.90 -14.66 -23.37
N ILE A 386 7.14 -13.36 -23.49
CA ILE A 386 8.31 -12.67 -22.95
C ILE A 386 7.90 -11.98 -21.65
N ARG A 387 8.62 -12.30 -20.59
CA ARG A 387 8.48 -11.68 -19.28
C ARG A 387 9.78 -10.99 -18.88
N GLY A 388 9.68 -9.84 -18.28
CA GLY A 388 10.82 -9.10 -17.73
C GLY A 388 10.47 -7.65 -17.52
N GLU A 389 10.67 -7.15 -16.31
CA GLU A 389 10.31 -5.81 -15.88
C GLU A 389 10.81 -4.70 -16.83
N LYS A 390 12.04 -4.83 -17.34
CA LYS A 390 12.60 -3.88 -18.31
C LYS A 390 11.89 -3.92 -19.66
N VAL A 391 11.62 -5.12 -20.16
CA VAL A 391 11.05 -5.32 -21.49
C VAL A 391 9.58 -4.89 -21.48
N GLU A 392 8.84 -5.26 -20.45
CA GLU A 392 7.44 -4.87 -20.24
C GLU A 392 7.34 -3.34 -20.17
N ARG A 393 8.19 -2.70 -19.36
CA ARG A 393 8.28 -1.24 -19.25
C ARG A 393 8.58 -0.54 -20.58
N TRP A 394 9.45 -1.10 -21.43
CA TRP A 394 9.73 -0.51 -22.74
C TRP A 394 8.51 -0.52 -23.64
N VAL A 395 7.72 -1.58 -23.56
CA VAL A 395 6.45 -1.69 -24.31
C VAL A 395 5.46 -0.65 -23.82
N GLU A 396 5.28 -0.51 -22.51
CA GLU A 396 4.38 0.49 -21.91
C GLU A 396 4.78 1.94 -22.26
N GLN A 397 6.09 2.22 -22.35
CA GLN A 397 6.62 3.53 -22.72
C GLN A 397 6.53 3.85 -24.22
N THR A 398 6.13 2.91 -25.06
CA THR A 398 6.14 3.08 -26.53
C THR A 398 4.78 3.54 -27.02
N ASP A 399 4.77 4.64 -27.79
CA ASP A 399 3.59 5.05 -28.55
C ASP A 399 3.49 4.21 -29.83
N PHE A 400 2.54 3.27 -29.84
CA PHE A 400 2.29 2.39 -31.01
C PHE A 400 1.58 3.07 -32.18
N GLN A 401 1.25 4.36 -32.06
CA GLN A 401 0.78 5.15 -33.20
C GLN A 401 1.94 5.73 -34.02
N ASN A 402 3.15 5.71 -33.49
CA ASN A 402 4.34 6.29 -34.09
C ASN A 402 5.32 5.18 -34.56
N GLU A 403 5.53 5.09 -35.87
CA GLU A 403 6.41 4.08 -36.50
C GLU A 403 7.87 4.19 -36.04
N GLU A 404 8.38 5.42 -35.78
CA GLU A 404 9.73 5.60 -35.25
C GLU A 404 9.89 5.08 -33.82
N ALA A 405 8.85 5.23 -32.97
CA ALA A 405 8.84 4.71 -31.63
C ALA A 405 8.85 3.17 -31.62
N ILE A 406 8.07 2.55 -32.51
CA ILE A 406 8.06 1.08 -32.70
C ILE A 406 9.43 0.60 -33.14
N GLY A 407 10.05 1.26 -34.15
CA GLY A 407 11.40 0.92 -34.59
C GLY A 407 12.45 1.08 -33.47
N TYR A 408 12.28 2.06 -32.59
CA TYR A 408 13.15 2.22 -31.42
C TYR A 408 12.97 1.09 -30.41
N LEU A 409 11.74 0.66 -30.16
CA LEU A 409 11.45 -0.51 -29.32
C LEU A 409 12.13 -1.77 -29.86
N ALA A 410 11.96 -2.03 -31.18
CA ALA A 410 12.58 -3.17 -31.85
C ALA A 410 14.12 -3.16 -31.70
N ASP A 411 14.77 -2.01 -31.90
CA ASP A 411 16.21 -1.85 -31.70
C ASP A 411 16.64 -2.17 -30.23
N ARG A 412 15.81 -1.81 -29.25
CA ARG A 412 16.10 -2.11 -27.82
C ARG A 412 15.95 -3.58 -27.50
N LEU A 413 14.91 -4.23 -28.03
CA LEU A 413 14.68 -5.67 -27.88
C LEU A 413 15.79 -6.48 -28.53
N ALA A 414 16.22 -6.11 -29.74
CA ALA A 414 17.33 -6.73 -30.44
C ALA A 414 18.65 -6.60 -29.65
N LYS A 415 18.95 -5.40 -29.11
CA LYS A 415 20.14 -5.17 -28.27
C LYS A 415 20.09 -5.97 -26.96
N ALA A 416 18.92 -6.15 -26.38
CA ALA A 416 18.74 -6.98 -25.19
C ALA A 416 18.94 -8.47 -25.47
N GLY A 417 18.94 -8.89 -26.74
CA GLY A 417 19.14 -10.27 -27.16
C GLY A 417 17.86 -11.09 -27.24
N VAL A 418 16.68 -10.44 -27.18
CA VAL A 418 15.38 -11.10 -27.27
C VAL A 418 15.25 -11.90 -28.56
N GLU A 419 15.62 -11.33 -29.70
CA GLU A 419 15.57 -11.99 -30.99
C GLU A 419 16.45 -13.26 -31.04
N LYS A 420 17.68 -13.18 -30.48
CA LYS A 420 18.59 -14.33 -30.43
C LYS A 420 18.01 -15.49 -29.63
N GLU A 421 17.34 -15.15 -28.53
CA GLU A 421 16.72 -16.14 -27.66
C GLU A 421 15.46 -16.74 -28.30
N LEU A 422 14.64 -15.94 -28.99
CA LEU A 422 13.50 -16.43 -29.77
C LEU A 422 13.95 -17.46 -30.83
N PHE A 423 14.99 -17.14 -31.60
CA PHE A 423 15.58 -18.10 -32.56
C PHE A 423 16.08 -19.37 -31.87
N ARG A 424 16.72 -19.24 -30.69
CA ARG A 424 17.24 -20.41 -29.94
C ARG A 424 16.13 -21.36 -29.52
N ILE A 425 14.95 -20.82 -29.18
CA ILE A 425 13.78 -21.59 -28.73
C ILE A 425 12.99 -22.13 -29.92
N GLY A 426 13.33 -21.73 -31.15
CA GLY A 426 12.72 -22.21 -32.38
C GLY A 426 11.54 -21.40 -32.88
N ALA A 427 11.49 -20.11 -32.55
CA ALA A 427 10.53 -19.21 -33.14
C ALA A 427 10.84 -18.97 -34.64
N THR A 428 9.81 -18.91 -35.46
CA THR A 428 9.89 -18.62 -36.89
C THR A 428 9.25 -17.26 -37.20
N PRO A 429 9.72 -16.57 -38.26
CA PRO A 429 9.09 -15.31 -38.68
C PRO A 429 7.58 -15.48 -38.91
N GLY A 430 6.79 -14.59 -38.33
CA GLY A 430 5.33 -14.67 -38.35
C GLY A 430 4.71 -15.31 -37.11
N ASP A 431 5.52 -15.89 -36.19
CA ASP A 431 5.00 -16.43 -34.95
C ASP A 431 4.53 -15.31 -34.02
N THR A 432 3.51 -15.63 -33.23
CA THR A 432 2.94 -14.67 -32.28
C THR A 432 3.81 -14.56 -31.03
N VAL A 433 4.26 -13.35 -30.72
CA VAL A 433 5.00 -13.02 -29.52
C VAL A 433 4.16 -12.11 -28.63
N VAL A 434 4.09 -12.45 -27.32
CA VAL A 434 3.40 -11.66 -26.31
C VAL A 434 4.41 -11.14 -25.31
N ILE A 435 4.44 -9.81 -25.11
CA ILE A 435 5.28 -9.19 -24.10
C ILE A 435 4.40 -8.75 -22.92
N GLY A 436 4.65 -9.31 -21.75
CA GLY A 436 3.91 -9.00 -20.54
C GLY A 436 3.03 -10.13 -20.02
N GLY A 437 2.15 -9.78 -19.06
CA GLY A 437 1.24 -10.67 -18.37
C GLY A 437 0.11 -11.25 -19.22
N GLU A 438 -1.00 -11.58 -18.55
CA GLU A 438 -2.22 -12.08 -19.21
C GLU A 438 -2.77 -11.09 -20.24
N ASN A 439 -2.63 -9.80 -19.97
CA ASN A 439 -3.02 -8.70 -20.87
C ASN A 439 -1.83 -8.13 -21.66
N GLY A 440 -0.78 -8.92 -21.86
CA GLY A 440 0.41 -8.51 -22.58
C GLY A 440 0.13 -8.06 -24.03
N MET A 441 1.02 -7.19 -24.55
CA MET A 441 0.93 -6.73 -25.93
C MET A 441 1.32 -7.85 -26.90
N ILE A 442 0.50 -8.08 -27.90
CA ILE A 442 0.67 -9.13 -28.91
C ILE A 442 1.32 -8.53 -30.15
N PHE A 443 2.37 -9.16 -30.64
CA PHE A 443 3.07 -8.79 -31.86
C PHE A 443 3.23 -10.03 -32.75
N ASP A 444 3.13 -9.83 -34.07
CA ASP A 444 3.65 -10.76 -35.05
C ASP A 444 5.16 -10.52 -35.16
N TRP A 445 5.94 -11.56 -34.91
CA TRP A 445 7.39 -11.41 -34.86
C TRP A 445 8.00 -11.39 -36.26
N GLU A 446 8.58 -10.24 -36.62
CA GLU A 446 9.43 -10.09 -37.79
C GLU A 446 10.87 -9.78 -37.34
N PRO A 447 11.82 -10.70 -37.52
CA PRO A 447 13.19 -10.50 -37.06
C PRO A 447 13.90 -9.39 -37.83
N THR A 448 14.43 -8.41 -37.10
CA THR A 448 15.25 -7.32 -37.67
C THR A 448 16.56 -7.82 -38.29
N MET A 449 17.01 -9.03 -37.93
CA MET A 449 18.27 -9.61 -38.45
C MET A 449 18.17 -10.10 -39.88
N MET A 450 16.98 -10.38 -40.42
CA MET A 450 16.84 -10.73 -41.85
C MET A 450 17.18 -9.53 -42.74
N GLY A 451 16.85 -8.29 -42.30
CA GLY A 451 17.29 -7.07 -43.00
C GLY A 451 18.79 -6.77 -42.87
N GLY A 452 19.47 -7.33 -41.87
CA GLY A 452 20.92 -7.13 -41.64
C GLY A 452 21.82 -8.00 -42.52
N ALA A 453 21.38 -9.20 -42.90
CA ALA A 453 22.17 -10.07 -43.76
C ALA A 453 22.22 -9.58 -45.23
N GLU A 454 21.16 -8.96 -45.68
CA GLU A 454 21.13 -8.31 -47.01
C GLU A 454 21.96 -7.02 -47.06
N HIS A 455 22.08 -6.30 -45.91
CA HIS A 455 22.89 -5.06 -45.84
C HIS A 455 24.41 -5.30 -45.80
N LEU A 456 24.87 -6.50 -45.48
CA LEU A 456 26.29 -6.86 -45.51
C LEU A 456 26.81 -7.08 -46.95
N ALA A 457 25.92 -7.23 -47.91
CA ALA A 457 26.30 -7.43 -49.32
C ALA A 457 26.35 -6.12 -50.17
N ALA A 458 25.92 -4.99 -49.60
CA ALA A 458 25.91 -3.71 -50.31
C ALA A 458 27.19 -2.89 -50.05
N PRO A 459 27.74 -2.16 -51.06
CA PRO A 459 28.92 -1.30 -50.88
C PRO A 459 28.69 -0.26 -49.80
N ARG A 460 29.74 0.02 -48.97
CA ARG A 460 29.69 1.06 -47.94
C ARG A 460 29.23 2.41 -48.53
N GLY A 461 28.06 2.87 -48.09
CA GLY A 461 27.52 4.17 -48.49
C GLY A 461 26.14 4.15 -49.16
N THR A 462 25.58 2.98 -49.48
CA THR A 462 24.22 2.83 -49.97
C THR A 462 23.26 2.53 -48.81
N ASP A 463 22.55 3.52 -48.32
CA ASP A 463 21.41 3.32 -47.44
C ASP A 463 20.21 2.96 -48.30
N LEU A 464 19.77 1.69 -48.23
CA LEU A 464 18.63 1.19 -49.02
C LEU A 464 17.33 1.97 -48.70
N ARG A 465 17.23 2.61 -47.56
CA ARG A 465 16.14 3.51 -47.20
C ARG A 465 16.09 4.78 -48.08
N LEU A 466 17.20 5.14 -48.72
CA LEU A 466 17.30 6.25 -49.65
C LEU A 466 16.95 5.85 -51.09
N LEU A 467 16.97 4.54 -51.40
CA LEU A 467 16.59 4.03 -52.70
C LEU A 467 15.07 3.85 -52.85
N ASP A 468 14.34 3.66 -51.77
CA ASP A 468 12.87 3.55 -51.72
C ASP A 468 12.14 4.91 -51.76
N LEU A 469 12.82 5.99 -52.10
CA LEU A 469 12.19 7.29 -52.32
C LEU A 469 11.29 7.36 -53.56
N GLY A 470 11.22 6.24 -54.32
CA GLY A 470 10.38 6.15 -55.54
C GLY A 470 8.92 5.76 -55.29
N ASP A 471 8.63 5.02 -54.26
CA ASP A 471 7.28 4.47 -53.99
C ASP A 471 6.68 4.97 -52.67
N ARG A 472 6.54 6.28 -52.54
CA ARG A 472 5.66 6.79 -51.47
C ARG A 472 4.24 6.36 -51.79
N PRO A 473 3.59 5.50 -51.00
CA PRO A 473 2.23 5.09 -51.25
C PRO A 473 1.34 6.34 -51.34
N THR A 474 0.54 6.39 -52.37
CA THR A 474 -0.38 7.49 -52.63
C THR A 474 -1.38 7.60 -51.46
N ARG A 475 -1.96 8.78 -51.25
CA ARG A 475 -2.96 9.02 -50.21
C ARG A 475 -4.14 8.03 -50.28
N SER A 476 -4.46 7.51 -51.45
CA SER A 476 -5.46 6.46 -51.67
C SER A 476 -4.99 5.08 -51.20
N GLN A 477 -3.74 4.72 -51.44
CA GLN A 477 -3.15 3.47 -51.00
C GLN A 477 -3.03 3.40 -49.45
N LYS A 478 -2.57 4.48 -48.81
CA LYS A 478 -2.56 4.57 -47.33
C LYS A 478 -3.97 4.48 -46.73
N ARG A 479 -4.98 5.03 -47.39
CA ARG A 479 -6.37 4.91 -46.95
C ARG A 479 -6.90 3.49 -47.11
N GLN A 480 -6.50 2.80 -48.17
CA GLN A 480 -6.90 1.45 -48.46
C GLN A 480 -6.23 0.45 -47.48
N GLU A 481 -4.94 0.58 -47.23
CA GLU A 481 -4.21 -0.19 -46.21
C GLU A 481 -4.78 0.02 -44.80
N GLN A 482 -5.18 1.25 -44.46
CA GLN A 482 -5.80 1.55 -43.18
C GLN A 482 -7.20 0.94 -43.06
N GLN A 483 -7.92 0.85 -44.18
CA GLN A 483 -9.23 0.23 -44.25
C GLN A 483 -9.10 -1.29 -44.16
N ASP A 484 -8.17 -1.89 -44.89
CA ASP A 484 -7.88 -3.32 -44.89
C ASP A 484 -7.41 -3.78 -43.48
N ARG A 485 -6.59 -2.96 -42.78
CA ARG A 485 -6.22 -3.21 -41.37
C ARG A 485 -7.41 -3.11 -40.40
N ARG A 486 -8.36 -2.19 -40.65
CA ARG A 486 -9.60 -2.10 -39.87
C ARG A 486 -10.50 -3.30 -40.10
N ASP A 487 -10.63 -3.72 -41.36
CA ASP A 487 -11.48 -4.85 -41.73
C ASP A 487 -10.89 -6.17 -41.25
N ALA A 488 -9.56 -6.33 -41.28
CA ALA A 488 -8.88 -7.47 -40.67
C ALA A 488 -9.07 -7.51 -39.14
N LYS A 489 -8.96 -6.37 -38.46
CA LYS A 489 -9.24 -6.29 -37.01
C LYS A 489 -10.71 -6.56 -36.68
N ALA A 490 -11.63 -6.13 -37.55
CA ALA A 490 -13.05 -6.41 -37.39
C ALA A 490 -13.35 -7.91 -37.61
N ALA A 491 -12.70 -8.54 -38.58
CA ALA A 491 -12.84 -9.97 -38.87
C ALA A 491 -12.33 -10.81 -37.68
N VAL A 492 -11.15 -10.49 -37.14
CA VAL A 492 -10.61 -11.15 -35.94
C VAL A 492 -11.51 -10.97 -34.72
N ARG A 493 -12.09 -9.75 -34.53
CA ARG A 493 -13.08 -9.53 -33.46
C ARG A 493 -14.34 -10.36 -33.63
N ALA A 494 -14.85 -10.44 -34.88
CA ALA A 494 -16.02 -11.25 -35.17
C ALA A 494 -15.77 -12.76 -34.95
N GLU A 495 -14.58 -13.22 -35.27
CA GLU A 495 -14.13 -14.59 -35.05
C GLU A 495 -14.01 -14.89 -33.54
N MET A 496 -13.41 -13.99 -32.78
CA MET A 496 -13.35 -14.10 -31.32
C MET A 496 -14.73 -14.07 -30.65
N GLU A 497 -15.68 -13.27 -31.17
CA GLU A 497 -17.05 -13.25 -30.68
C GLU A 497 -17.81 -14.53 -31.05
N ALA A 498 -17.54 -15.12 -32.22
CA ALA A 498 -18.10 -16.40 -32.62
C ALA A 498 -17.59 -17.55 -31.76
N GLU A 499 -16.31 -17.60 -31.47
CA GLU A 499 -15.68 -18.57 -30.58
C GLU A 499 -16.20 -18.44 -29.13
N ARG A 500 -16.46 -17.21 -28.68
CA ARG A 500 -17.06 -16.91 -27.39
C ARG A 500 -18.50 -17.42 -27.29
N LYS A 501 -19.30 -17.23 -28.36
CA LYS A 501 -20.67 -17.74 -28.45
C LYS A 501 -20.71 -19.28 -28.54
N ALA A 502 -19.67 -19.89 -29.06
CA ALA A 502 -19.51 -21.33 -29.14
C ALA A 502 -19.07 -21.99 -27.81
N GLY A 503 -18.84 -21.21 -26.75
CA GLY A 503 -18.49 -21.73 -25.43
C GLY A 503 -17.05 -22.24 -25.28
N ILE A 504 -16.15 -21.85 -26.16
CA ILE A 504 -14.74 -22.24 -26.16
C ILE A 504 -13.95 -21.46 -25.07
N TRP A 505 -14.54 -20.39 -24.56
CA TRP A 505 -13.95 -19.54 -23.52
C TRP A 505 -14.76 -19.59 -22.22
N THR A 506 -14.16 -20.06 -21.14
CA THR A 506 -14.71 -19.96 -19.78
C THR A 506 -14.27 -18.60 -19.17
N GLU A 507 -15.12 -17.58 -19.26
CA GLU A 507 -14.93 -16.32 -18.53
C GLU A 507 -15.72 -16.31 -17.22
N THR A 508 -15.07 -15.81 -16.16
CA THR A 508 -15.72 -15.48 -14.90
C THR A 508 -16.70 -14.31 -15.08
N HIS A 509 -17.86 -14.42 -14.45
CA HIS A 509 -19.10 -13.65 -14.67
C HIS A 509 -19.03 -12.11 -14.57
N ASP A 510 -17.96 -11.51 -14.02
CA ASP A 510 -17.94 -10.08 -13.69
C ASP A 510 -17.48 -9.14 -14.83
N ARG A 511 -16.86 -9.66 -15.87
CA ARG A 511 -16.41 -8.84 -17.01
C ARG A 511 -17.46 -8.54 -18.07
N ALA A 512 -18.53 -9.31 -18.12
CA ALA A 512 -19.61 -9.12 -19.10
C ALA A 512 -20.45 -7.86 -18.84
N ALA A 513 -20.65 -7.51 -17.58
CA ALA A 513 -21.42 -6.34 -17.17
C ALA A 513 -20.70 -5.01 -17.50
N THR A 514 -19.39 -4.97 -17.28
CA THR A 514 -18.54 -3.77 -17.55
C THR A 514 -18.43 -3.48 -19.04
N LYS A 515 -18.42 -4.51 -19.89
CA LYS A 515 -18.30 -4.35 -21.35
C LYS A 515 -19.60 -3.91 -22.02
N ALA A 516 -20.75 -4.32 -21.47
CA ALA A 516 -22.06 -3.84 -21.92
C ALA A 516 -22.22 -2.33 -21.66
N GLN A 517 -21.75 -1.84 -20.51
CA GLN A 517 -21.76 -0.42 -20.16
C GLN A 517 -20.84 0.42 -21.06
N PHE A 518 -19.66 -0.10 -21.45
CA PHE A 518 -18.76 0.59 -22.38
C PHE A 518 -19.33 0.68 -23.81
N ILE A 519 -20.01 -0.36 -24.28
CA ILE A 519 -20.65 -0.36 -25.62
C ILE A 519 -21.85 0.58 -25.67
N GLU A 520 -22.56 0.71 -24.57
CA GLU A 520 -23.71 1.64 -24.44
C GLU A 520 -23.24 3.10 -24.33
N ALA A 521 -22.14 3.35 -23.64
CA ALA A 521 -21.50 4.66 -23.57
C ALA A 521 -20.92 5.12 -24.94
N ASP A 522 -20.28 4.22 -25.71
CA ASP A 522 -19.78 4.51 -27.06
C ASP A 522 -20.92 4.75 -28.07
N ARG A 523 -22.05 4.08 -27.91
CA ARG A 523 -23.26 4.36 -28.72
C ARG A 523 -23.90 5.70 -28.38
N ALA A 524 -23.92 6.08 -27.11
CA ALA A 524 -24.44 7.36 -26.67
C ALA A 524 -23.53 8.53 -27.13
N ALA A 525 -22.22 8.34 -27.16
CA ALA A 525 -21.26 9.33 -27.66
C ALA A 525 -21.28 9.47 -29.20
N ALA A 526 -21.63 8.43 -29.94
CA ALA A 526 -21.74 8.46 -31.40
C ALA A 526 -23.11 8.95 -31.90
N GLY A 527 -24.10 9.12 -31.03
CA GLY A 527 -25.45 9.58 -31.38
C GLY A 527 -25.68 11.08 -31.30
N ASP A 528 -24.75 11.84 -30.68
CA ASP A 528 -24.96 13.29 -30.44
C ASP A 528 -24.33 14.21 -31.52
N ASP A 529 -23.60 13.65 -32.49
CA ASP A 529 -22.93 14.47 -33.53
C ASP A 529 -23.76 14.68 -34.83
N ASP A 530 -24.98 14.11 -34.93
CA ASP A 530 -25.78 14.18 -36.18
C ASP A 530 -26.94 15.20 -36.17
N ASP A 531 -27.14 15.93 -35.04
CA ASP A 531 -28.28 16.88 -34.92
C ASP A 531 -27.90 18.38 -35.02
N SER A 532 -26.65 18.74 -35.38
CA SER A 532 -26.25 20.15 -35.52
C SER A 532 -26.03 20.66 -36.94
N ALA A 533 -26.47 19.92 -37.99
CA ALA A 533 -26.27 20.31 -39.38
C ALA A 533 -27.56 20.71 -40.13
N THR A 534 -28.66 21.08 -39.44
CA THR A 534 -29.82 21.69 -40.13
C THR A 534 -30.45 22.78 -39.23
N ALA A 535 -29.85 23.98 -39.25
CA ALA A 535 -30.55 25.27 -39.12
C ALA A 535 -29.57 26.44 -39.29
N ASN A 536 -29.69 27.12 -40.47
CA ASN A 536 -29.16 28.39 -40.91
C ASN A 536 -27.71 28.45 -41.39
#